data_f48bff6dfea780af65e668d0140d9ea6
#
_entry.id   f48bff6dfea780af65e668d0140d9ea6
#
_cell.length_a   1.000
_cell.length_b   1.000
_cell.length_c   1.000
_cell.angle_alpha   90.00
_cell.angle_beta   90.00
_cell.angle_gamma   90.00
#
_symmetry.space_group_name_H-M   'P 1'
#
loop_
_entity.id
_entity.type
_entity.pdbx_description
1 polymer ?
#
loop_
_entity_poly.entity_id
_entity_poly.type
_entity_poly.pdbx_seq_one_letter_code
_entity_poly.pdbx_strand_id
1 'polypeptide(L)'
;MMLDKLNEKVIQCKLCPRLSEYIDFIGQTKVKRFKNENYWAKPIPSYGDPKASLLIIGLAPAAHGGNRTGRIFTGDSSGDWLAKALFETGFASKPTSISKNDGYILKDAYVTAVVKCAPPQNIPSASEISNCFQYLQTEIKLFESTTKVVITLGKLAFDNYCKISGLKKLVFGHKVTYPLECGKILISSYHPSRRNTNTGTL
;
A
#
# COMPACT_ATOMS: atom_id res chain seq x y z
N MET A 1 -20.67 0.35 4.23
CA MET A 1 -20.40 0.77 2.84
C MET A 1 -19.66 -0.32 2.10
N MET A 2 -19.48 -0.23 0.75
CA MET A 2 -18.80 -1.31 -0.01
C MET A 2 -17.32 -1.48 0.37
N LEU A 3 -16.61 -0.38 0.68
CA LEU A 3 -15.22 -0.42 1.14
C LEU A 3 -15.07 -1.14 2.49
N ASP A 4 -15.98 -0.93 3.44
CA ASP A 4 -15.90 -1.61 4.76
C ASP A 4 -16.04 -3.11 4.60
N LYS A 5 -17.01 -3.56 3.78
CA LYS A 5 -17.18 -4.99 3.47
C LYS A 5 -15.98 -5.59 2.75
N LEU A 6 -15.31 -4.82 1.87
CA LEU A 6 -14.10 -5.26 1.21
C LEU A 6 -12.95 -5.38 2.22
N ASN A 7 -12.79 -4.39 3.09
CA ASN A 7 -11.76 -4.39 4.14
C ASN A 7 -11.95 -5.55 5.14
N GLU A 8 -13.18 -5.88 5.51
CA GLU A 8 -13.49 -7.06 6.33
C GLU A 8 -13.09 -8.35 5.64
N LYS A 9 -13.41 -8.50 4.33
CA LYS A 9 -12.97 -9.67 3.54
C LYS A 9 -11.45 -9.76 3.46
N VAL A 10 -10.74 -8.63 3.30
CA VAL A 10 -9.27 -8.61 3.32
C VAL A 10 -8.74 -9.10 4.65
N ILE A 11 -9.24 -8.59 5.78
CA ILE A 11 -8.76 -8.96 7.12
C ILE A 11 -8.93 -10.46 7.40
N GLN A 12 -10.00 -11.07 6.86
CA GLN A 12 -10.32 -12.49 7.05
C GLN A 12 -9.67 -13.41 5.99
N CYS A 13 -8.92 -12.86 5.03
CA CYS A 13 -8.36 -13.60 3.91
C CYS A 13 -7.31 -14.63 4.36
N LYS A 14 -7.41 -15.86 3.82
CA LYS A 14 -6.47 -16.98 4.05
C LYS A 14 -6.02 -17.65 2.74
N LEU A 15 -6.09 -16.96 1.61
CA LEU A 15 -5.80 -17.52 0.29
C LEU A 15 -4.34 -17.89 0.06
N CYS A 16 -3.42 -17.39 0.90
CA CYS A 16 -1.98 -17.57 0.73
C CYS A 16 -1.39 -18.19 2.02
N PRO A 17 -1.30 -19.55 2.13
CA PRO A 17 -0.79 -20.20 3.34
C PRO A 17 0.58 -19.68 3.78
N ARG A 18 1.55 -19.57 2.85
CA ARG A 18 2.90 -19.05 3.13
C ARG A 18 2.87 -17.65 3.76
N LEU A 19 2.01 -16.76 3.26
CA LEU A 19 1.90 -15.40 3.83
C LEU A 19 1.20 -15.43 5.18
N SER A 20 0.15 -16.23 5.35
CA SER A 20 -0.57 -16.36 6.63
C SER A 20 0.35 -16.87 7.71
N GLU A 21 1.11 -17.93 7.46
CA GLU A 21 2.10 -18.48 8.36
C GLU A 21 3.21 -17.48 8.69
N TYR A 22 3.70 -16.76 7.68
CA TYR A 22 4.77 -15.78 7.88
C TYR A 22 4.34 -14.58 8.73
N ILE A 23 3.15 -13.99 8.45
CA ILE A 23 2.69 -12.84 9.24
C ILE A 23 2.40 -13.23 10.70
N ASP A 24 1.88 -14.44 10.96
CA ASP A 24 1.69 -15.00 12.29
C ASP A 24 3.02 -15.24 13.00
N PHE A 25 3.97 -15.90 12.33
CA PHE A 25 5.32 -16.16 12.86
C PHE A 25 6.01 -14.85 13.28
N ILE A 26 5.98 -13.83 12.43
CA ILE A 26 6.53 -12.51 12.73
C ILE A 26 5.80 -11.85 13.91
N GLY A 27 4.48 -12.04 14.01
CA GLY A 27 3.67 -11.53 15.13
C GLY A 27 4.03 -12.15 16.47
N GLN A 28 4.46 -13.41 16.48
CA GLN A 28 4.88 -14.14 17.67
C GLN A 28 6.35 -13.88 18.03
N THR A 29 7.26 -13.96 17.04
CA THR A 29 8.72 -13.86 17.26
C THR A 29 9.19 -12.44 17.49
N LYS A 30 8.57 -11.47 16.82
CA LYS A 30 8.87 -10.03 16.94
C LYS A 30 10.36 -9.70 16.79
N VAL A 31 10.73 -8.45 16.81
CA VAL A 31 12.13 -8.00 16.94
C VAL A 31 12.34 -7.36 18.30
N LYS A 32 13.56 -7.34 18.81
CA LYS A 32 13.92 -6.83 20.14
C LYS A 32 13.30 -5.46 20.45
N ARG A 33 13.33 -4.52 19.52
CA ARG A 33 12.81 -3.16 19.74
C ARG A 33 11.29 -3.08 19.86
N PHE A 34 10.56 -4.10 19.37
CA PHE A 34 9.09 -4.16 19.38
C PHE A 34 8.54 -5.35 20.18
N LYS A 35 9.37 -6.00 21.02
CA LYS A 35 9.01 -7.22 21.76
C LYS A 35 7.76 -7.06 22.65
N ASN A 36 7.52 -5.84 23.16
CA ASN A 36 6.40 -5.53 24.04
C ASN A 36 5.15 -5.04 23.30
N GLU A 37 5.21 -4.89 21.96
CA GLU A 37 4.06 -4.45 21.18
C GLU A 37 3.19 -5.64 20.74
N ASN A 38 1.90 -5.40 20.64
CA ASN A 38 0.98 -6.36 20.01
C ASN A 38 0.95 -6.12 18.50
N TYR A 39 1.43 -7.11 17.76
CA TYR A 39 1.38 -7.06 16.30
C TYR A 39 -0.04 -7.32 15.81
N TRP A 40 -0.42 -6.63 14.74
CA TRP A 40 -1.66 -6.88 14.02
C TRP A 40 -1.73 -8.31 13.46
N ALA A 41 -0.64 -8.76 12.81
CA ALA A 41 -0.42 -10.12 12.32
C ALA A 41 -1.60 -10.72 11.53
N LYS A 42 -2.27 -9.91 10.72
CA LYS A 42 -3.38 -10.29 9.84
C LYS A 42 -3.22 -9.57 8.49
N PRO A 43 -3.93 -9.99 7.44
CA PRO A 43 -4.02 -9.20 6.21
C PRO A 43 -4.44 -7.78 6.52
N ILE A 44 -3.85 -6.81 5.82
CA ILE A 44 -3.99 -5.39 6.14
C ILE A 44 -4.93 -4.74 5.13
N PRO A 45 -6.05 -4.17 5.59
CA PRO A 45 -6.95 -3.43 4.73
C PRO A 45 -6.31 -2.13 4.23
N SER A 46 -6.80 -1.63 3.14
CA SER A 46 -6.46 -0.30 2.64
C SER A 46 -7.17 0.77 3.45
N TYR A 47 -6.72 2.02 3.36
CA TYR A 47 -7.29 3.10 4.16
C TYR A 47 -7.22 4.46 3.45
N GLY A 48 -8.04 5.38 3.87
CA GLY A 48 -8.07 6.76 3.38
C GLY A 48 -9.48 7.28 3.18
N ASP A 49 -9.59 8.34 2.40
CA ASP A 49 -10.86 8.97 2.06
C ASP A 49 -11.65 8.09 1.06
N PRO A 50 -12.88 7.70 1.37
CA PRO A 50 -13.70 6.89 0.46
C PRO A 50 -14.11 7.61 -0.85
N LYS A 51 -13.86 8.91 -0.95
CA LYS A 51 -14.11 9.73 -2.14
C LYS A 51 -12.80 10.27 -2.76
N ALA A 52 -11.66 9.66 -2.43
CA ALA A 52 -10.35 10.13 -2.82
C ALA A 52 -10.20 10.35 -4.33
N SER A 53 -9.61 11.48 -4.69
CA SER A 53 -9.16 11.75 -6.06
C SER A 53 -7.72 11.25 -6.31
N LEU A 54 -6.94 11.03 -5.24
CA LEU A 54 -5.58 10.48 -5.28
C LEU A 54 -5.57 9.03 -4.79
N LEU A 55 -5.20 8.09 -5.67
CA LEU A 55 -5.00 6.68 -5.33
C LEU A 55 -3.50 6.36 -5.30
N ILE A 56 -3.00 5.86 -4.17
CA ILE A 56 -1.59 5.47 -3.99
C ILE A 56 -1.49 3.96 -3.84
N ILE A 57 -0.69 3.33 -4.68
CA ILE A 57 -0.53 1.87 -4.75
C ILE A 57 0.90 1.48 -4.43
N GLY A 58 1.11 0.77 -3.32
CA GLY A 58 2.37 0.12 -2.98
C GLY A 58 2.42 -1.35 -3.37
N LEU A 59 3.52 -2.03 -3.04
CA LEU A 59 3.65 -3.47 -3.31
C LEU A 59 2.98 -4.31 -2.23
N ALA A 60 3.43 -4.19 -0.99
CA ALA A 60 3.02 -5.01 0.13
C ALA A 60 3.40 -4.34 1.47
N PRO A 61 2.75 -4.71 2.59
CA PRO A 61 3.15 -4.25 3.91
C PRO A 61 4.53 -4.78 4.30
N ALA A 62 5.26 -4.02 5.13
CA ALA A 62 6.50 -4.47 5.75
C ALA A 62 6.22 -5.32 7.00
N ALA A 63 7.08 -6.32 7.26
CA ALA A 63 6.92 -7.26 8.38
C ALA A 63 6.87 -6.58 9.76
N HIS A 64 7.70 -5.55 10.00
CA HIS A 64 7.76 -4.79 11.25
C HIS A 64 7.18 -3.37 11.14
N GLY A 65 6.64 -3.00 9.97
CA GLY A 65 5.84 -1.80 9.72
C GLY A 65 4.35 -2.14 9.72
N GLY A 66 3.74 -2.27 8.55
CA GLY A 66 2.31 -2.54 8.39
C GLY A 66 1.83 -3.80 9.12
N ASN A 67 2.56 -4.93 9.05
CA ASN A 67 2.17 -6.16 9.76
C ASN A 67 2.18 -6.00 11.30
N ARG A 68 3.00 -5.10 11.82
CA ARG A 68 2.97 -4.73 13.24
C ARG A 68 1.81 -3.81 13.56
N THR A 69 1.62 -2.76 12.79
CA THR A 69 0.72 -1.64 13.14
C THR A 69 -0.72 -1.81 12.67
N GLY A 70 -0.97 -2.69 11.71
CA GLY A 70 -2.30 -2.89 11.09
C GLY A 70 -2.69 -1.83 10.06
N ARG A 71 -1.74 -0.96 9.61
CA ARG A 71 -1.95 0.03 8.57
C ARG A 71 -0.77 0.05 7.59
N ILE A 72 -1.05 0.05 6.30
CA ILE A 72 -0.02 0.11 5.23
C ILE A 72 0.78 1.41 5.36
N PHE A 73 2.07 1.40 5.04
CA PHE A 73 2.97 2.55 5.15
C PHE A 73 2.93 3.22 6.52
N THR A 74 3.00 2.41 7.59
CA THR A 74 2.93 2.90 8.96
C THR A 74 3.94 2.19 9.85
N GLY A 75 4.70 3.00 10.61
CA GLY A 75 5.65 2.49 11.61
C GLY A 75 6.95 1.93 11.02
N ASP A 76 7.31 2.33 9.82
CA ASP A 76 8.60 2.07 9.18
C ASP A 76 9.05 3.29 8.36
N SER A 77 10.31 3.30 7.92
CA SER A 77 10.89 4.44 7.24
C SER A 77 10.21 4.80 5.91
N SER A 78 9.63 3.83 5.21
CA SER A 78 8.88 4.10 3.98
C SER A 78 7.57 4.83 4.30
N GLY A 79 6.93 4.44 5.40
CA GLY A 79 5.74 5.11 5.93
C GLY A 79 6.04 6.53 6.40
N ASP A 80 7.18 6.75 7.07
CA ASP A 80 7.58 8.08 7.54
C ASP A 80 7.74 9.06 6.36
N TRP A 81 8.40 8.62 5.29
CA TRP A 81 8.56 9.42 4.06
C TRP A 81 7.23 9.72 3.39
N LEU A 82 6.38 8.72 3.21
CA LEU A 82 5.08 8.91 2.58
C LEU A 82 4.17 9.81 3.42
N ALA A 83 4.12 9.60 4.74
CA ALA A 83 3.30 10.42 5.64
C ALA A 83 3.73 11.89 5.62
N LYS A 84 5.04 12.15 5.64
CA LYS A 84 5.59 13.51 5.54
C LYS A 84 5.21 14.16 4.21
N ALA A 85 5.43 13.48 3.09
CA ALA A 85 5.10 14.00 1.76
C ALA A 85 3.61 14.31 1.61
N LEU A 86 2.73 13.43 2.10
CA LEU A 86 1.28 13.64 2.07
C LEU A 86 0.83 14.80 2.97
N PHE A 87 1.48 15.00 4.11
CA PHE A 87 1.22 16.14 4.98
C PHE A 87 1.65 17.47 4.33
N GLU A 88 2.86 17.54 3.80
CA GLU A 88 3.41 18.72 3.14
C GLU A 88 2.61 19.14 1.89
N THR A 89 1.94 18.18 1.25
CA THR A 89 1.07 18.42 0.07
C THR A 89 -0.42 18.55 0.41
N GLY A 90 -0.79 18.52 1.71
CA GLY A 90 -2.18 18.73 2.16
C GLY A 90 -3.08 17.48 2.14
N PHE A 91 -2.56 16.30 1.76
CA PHE A 91 -3.30 15.05 1.73
C PHE A 91 -3.35 14.29 3.06
N ALA A 92 -2.66 14.76 4.10
CA ALA A 92 -2.69 14.13 5.42
C ALA A 92 -2.84 15.16 6.55
N SER A 93 -3.40 14.71 7.68
CA SER A 93 -3.67 15.56 8.84
C SER A 93 -2.44 15.89 9.67
N LYS A 94 -1.38 15.09 9.57
CA LYS A 94 -0.11 15.24 10.30
C LYS A 94 1.05 14.53 9.59
N PRO A 95 2.32 14.88 9.90
CA PRO A 95 3.48 14.39 9.16
C PRO A 95 3.93 12.96 9.52
N THR A 96 3.30 12.31 10.51
CA THR A 96 3.74 11.02 11.04
C THR A 96 2.62 10.00 11.08
N SER A 97 2.94 8.74 10.75
CA SER A 97 2.04 7.59 10.79
C SER A 97 2.69 6.47 11.60
N ILE A 98 2.30 6.32 12.88
CA ILE A 98 2.95 5.45 13.87
C ILE A 98 2.16 4.15 14.09
N SER A 99 0.83 4.26 14.19
CA SER A 99 -0.09 3.13 14.40
C SER A 99 -1.44 3.40 13.74
N LYS A 100 -2.28 2.37 13.58
CA LYS A 100 -3.60 2.54 12.96
C LYS A 100 -4.55 3.45 13.75
N ASN A 101 -4.32 3.61 15.06
CA ASN A 101 -5.17 4.40 15.96
C ASN A 101 -4.52 5.72 16.40
N ASP A 102 -3.52 6.20 15.70
CA ASP A 102 -2.76 7.39 16.07
C ASP A 102 -3.42 8.73 15.66
N GLY A 103 -4.59 8.71 15.06
CA GLY A 103 -5.28 9.91 14.59
C GLY A 103 -4.74 10.47 13.26
N TYR A 104 -3.88 9.73 12.55
CA TYR A 104 -3.47 10.08 11.18
C TYR A 104 -4.63 9.86 10.22
N ILE A 105 -5.05 10.91 9.52
CA ILE A 105 -6.18 10.90 8.59
C ILE A 105 -5.69 11.37 7.23
N LEU A 106 -6.06 10.63 6.17
CA LEU A 106 -5.89 11.07 4.79
C LEU A 106 -7.07 11.92 4.34
N LYS A 107 -6.78 12.95 3.56
CA LYS A 107 -7.74 13.86 2.94
C LYS A 107 -7.61 13.74 1.44
N ASP A 108 -8.70 13.45 0.74
CA ASP A 108 -8.74 13.27 -0.72
C ASP A 108 -7.68 12.27 -1.26
N ALA A 109 -7.19 11.37 -0.42
CA ALA A 109 -6.20 10.35 -0.74
C ALA A 109 -6.59 8.99 -0.17
N TYR A 110 -6.28 7.92 -0.90
CA TYR A 110 -6.47 6.53 -0.49
C TYR A 110 -5.22 5.71 -0.77
N VAL A 111 -4.79 4.91 0.21
CA VAL A 111 -3.57 4.10 0.14
C VAL A 111 -3.92 2.62 0.15
N THR A 112 -3.38 1.92 -0.84
CA THR A 112 -3.54 0.48 -1.01
C THR A 112 -2.21 -0.19 -1.37
N ALA A 113 -2.22 -1.53 -1.48
CA ALA A 113 -1.10 -2.32 -1.94
C ALA A 113 -1.57 -3.49 -2.81
N VAL A 114 -0.68 -3.95 -3.70
CA VAL A 114 -0.91 -5.12 -4.57
C VAL A 114 -1.16 -6.36 -3.74
N VAL A 115 -0.38 -6.57 -2.67
CA VAL A 115 -0.52 -7.69 -1.72
C VAL A 115 -0.87 -7.16 -0.34
N LYS A 116 -1.84 -7.78 0.32
CA LYS A 116 -2.38 -7.33 1.62
C LYS A 116 -1.67 -7.90 2.84
N CYS A 117 -0.73 -8.81 2.65
CA CYS A 117 0.09 -9.44 3.71
C CYS A 117 1.56 -9.11 3.50
N ALA A 118 2.32 -9.03 4.59
CA ALA A 118 3.77 -8.89 4.51
C ALA A 118 4.40 -10.18 3.97
N PRO A 119 5.13 -10.16 2.84
CA PRO A 119 5.80 -11.34 2.33
C PRO A 119 7.20 -11.48 2.94
N PRO A 120 7.75 -12.72 3.06
CA PRO A 120 9.15 -12.93 3.40
C PRO A 120 10.08 -12.13 2.46
N GLN A 121 11.10 -11.49 3.05
CA GLN A 121 12.08 -10.66 2.33
C GLN A 121 11.46 -9.52 1.49
N ASN A 122 10.23 -9.13 1.75
CA ASN A 122 9.43 -8.19 0.98
C ASN A 122 9.20 -8.61 -0.49
N ILE A 123 9.25 -9.92 -0.78
CA ILE A 123 9.08 -10.48 -2.13
C ILE A 123 7.86 -11.40 -2.14
N PRO A 124 6.70 -10.96 -2.66
CA PRO A 124 5.56 -11.83 -2.90
C PRO A 124 5.81 -12.74 -4.11
N SER A 125 5.28 -13.95 -4.09
CA SER A 125 5.27 -14.83 -5.26
C SER A 125 4.22 -14.40 -6.29
N ALA A 126 4.36 -14.90 -7.52
CA ALA A 126 3.38 -14.62 -8.58
C ALA A 126 1.96 -15.12 -8.22
N SER A 127 1.86 -16.27 -7.55
CA SER A 127 0.58 -16.81 -7.08
C SER A 127 -0.07 -15.95 -6.01
N GLU A 128 0.70 -15.39 -5.08
CA GLU A 128 0.21 -14.50 -4.03
C GLU A 128 -0.28 -13.15 -4.59
N ILE A 129 0.44 -12.61 -5.58
CA ILE A 129 -0.02 -11.44 -6.35
C ILE A 129 -1.35 -11.77 -7.04
N SER A 130 -1.43 -12.93 -7.71
CA SER A 130 -2.64 -13.37 -8.40
C SER A 130 -3.83 -13.52 -7.44
N ASN A 131 -3.64 -14.13 -6.28
CA ASN A 131 -4.67 -14.29 -5.26
C ASN A 131 -5.18 -12.95 -4.71
N CYS A 132 -4.28 -11.98 -4.53
CA CYS A 132 -4.62 -10.63 -4.06
C CYS A 132 -5.22 -9.72 -5.14
N PHE A 133 -5.08 -10.07 -6.42
CA PHE A 133 -5.50 -9.25 -7.55
C PHE A 133 -6.95 -8.80 -7.46
N GLN A 134 -7.85 -9.67 -7.02
CA GLN A 134 -9.28 -9.38 -6.85
C GLN A 134 -9.57 -8.20 -5.92
N TYR A 135 -8.76 -8.03 -4.86
CA TYR A 135 -8.93 -6.92 -3.90
C TYR A 135 -8.54 -5.59 -4.52
N LEU A 136 -7.34 -5.51 -5.13
CA LEU A 136 -6.87 -4.30 -5.79
C LEU A 136 -7.77 -3.92 -6.98
N GLN A 137 -8.22 -4.90 -7.77
CA GLN A 137 -9.15 -4.67 -8.89
C GLN A 137 -10.48 -4.09 -8.40
N THR A 138 -11.01 -4.63 -7.29
CA THR A 138 -12.24 -4.12 -6.69
C THR A 138 -12.06 -2.69 -6.18
N GLU A 139 -10.93 -2.39 -5.52
CA GLU A 139 -10.61 -1.03 -5.06
C GLU A 139 -10.53 -0.06 -6.24
N ILE A 140 -9.76 -0.37 -7.29
CA ILE A 140 -9.66 0.48 -8.49
C ILE A 140 -11.03 0.77 -9.08
N LYS A 141 -11.91 -0.25 -9.17
CA LYS A 141 -13.27 -0.09 -9.67
C LYS A 141 -14.13 0.80 -8.76
N LEU A 142 -14.01 0.67 -7.43
CA LEU A 142 -14.75 1.51 -6.48
C LEU A 142 -14.37 2.99 -6.56
N PHE A 143 -13.12 3.27 -6.90
CA PHE A 143 -12.59 4.63 -7.07
C PHE A 143 -12.63 5.13 -8.52
N GLU A 144 -13.22 4.38 -9.45
CA GLU A 144 -13.18 4.71 -10.89
C GLU A 144 -13.74 6.10 -11.20
N SER A 145 -14.82 6.51 -10.54
CA SER A 145 -15.49 7.79 -10.77
C SER A 145 -14.83 8.97 -10.04
N THR A 146 -14.07 8.73 -8.96
CA THR A 146 -13.49 9.79 -8.14
C THR A 146 -12.02 10.01 -8.43
N THR A 147 -11.27 8.96 -8.76
CA THR A 147 -9.82 9.05 -9.00
C THR A 147 -9.48 9.94 -10.18
N LYS A 148 -8.63 10.92 -9.93
CA LYS A 148 -8.00 11.79 -10.94
C LYS A 148 -6.52 11.42 -11.14
N VAL A 149 -5.84 11.05 -10.06
CA VAL A 149 -4.41 10.72 -10.08
C VAL A 149 -4.18 9.37 -9.43
N VAL A 150 -3.39 8.52 -10.08
CA VAL A 150 -2.87 7.27 -9.51
C VAL A 150 -1.36 7.39 -9.37
N ILE A 151 -0.84 7.15 -8.17
CA ILE A 151 0.61 7.05 -7.92
C ILE A 151 0.96 5.60 -7.62
N THR A 152 1.89 5.03 -8.37
CA THR A 152 2.44 3.69 -8.11
C THR A 152 3.84 3.80 -7.51
N LEU A 153 4.05 3.19 -6.35
CA LEU A 153 5.30 3.19 -5.62
C LEU A 153 6.08 1.88 -5.87
N GLY A 154 6.98 1.91 -6.82
CA GLY A 154 7.80 0.79 -7.26
C GLY A 154 7.27 0.07 -8.50
N LYS A 155 8.21 -0.62 -9.21
CA LYS A 155 7.92 -1.28 -10.49
C LYS A 155 6.80 -2.31 -10.41
N LEU A 156 6.78 -3.15 -9.38
CA LEU A 156 5.73 -4.18 -9.26
C LEU A 156 4.34 -3.57 -9.02
N ALA A 157 4.24 -2.47 -8.29
CA ALA A 157 2.97 -1.76 -8.14
C ALA A 157 2.50 -1.18 -9.48
N PHE A 158 3.42 -0.58 -10.24
CA PHE A 158 3.15 -0.04 -11.58
C PHE A 158 2.69 -1.14 -12.56
N ASP A 159 3.45 -2.24 -12.66
CA ASP A 159 3.14 -3.33 -13.59
C ASP A 159 1.76 -3.95 -13.28
N ASN A 160 1.42 -4.13 -12.01
CA ASN A 160 0.13 -4.69 -11.60
C ASN A 160 -1.02 -3.72 -11.84
N TYR A 161 -0.83 -2.42 -11.59
CA TYR A 161 -1.83 -1.41 -11.95
C TYR A 161 -2.07 -1.38 -13.46
N CYS A 162 -1.02 -1.35 -14.27
CA CYS A 162 -1.13 -1.39 -15.73
C CYS A 162 -1.87 -2.65 -16.22
N LYS A 163 -1.57 -3.82 -15.63
CA LYS A 163 -2.24 -5.07 -15.96
C LYS A 163 -3.74 -5.02 -15.66
N ILE A 164 -4.12 -4.52 -14.48
CA ILE A 164 -5.53 -4.39 -14.06
C ILE A 164 -6.29 -3.43 -14.96
N SER A 165 -5.66 -2.31 -15.29
CA SER A 165 -6.27 -1.22 -16.08
C SER A 165 -6.15 -1.43 -17.60
N GLY A 166 -5.61 -2.57 -18.06
CA GLY A 166 -5.45 -2.87 -19.50
C GLY A 166 -4.43 -1.98 -20.21
N LEU A 167 -3.60 -1.24 -19.48
CA LEU A 167 -2.59 -0.33 -20.04
C LEU A 167 -1.40 -1.12 -20.58
N LYS A 168 -1.03 -0.85 -21.83
CA LYS A 168 0.06 -1.55 -22.52
C LYS A 168 1.17 -0.56 -22.92
N LYS A 169 2.39 -1.08 -23.06
CA LYS A 169 3.56 -0.34 -23.59
C LYS A 169 4.02 0.85 -22.70
N LEU A 170 3.55 0.95 -21.45
CA LEU A 170 4.08 1.96 -20.53
C LEU A 170 5.37 1.45 -19.87
N VAL A 171 6.34 2.35 -19.71
CA VAL A 171 7.66 2.02 -19.17
C VAL A 171 7.79 2.62 -17.77
N PHE A 172 8.09 1.76 -16.76
CA PHE A 172 8.31 2.23 -15.41
C PHE A 172 9.53 3.16 -15.31
N GLY A 173 9.39 4.26 -14.62
CA GLY A 173 10.47 5.19 -14.29
C GLY A 173 10.12 6.04 -13.06
N HIS A 174 11.12 6.70 -12.47
CA HIS A 174 10.87 7.64 -11.38
C HIS A 174 10.38 8.98 -11.95
N LYS A 175 9.29 9.52 -11.36
CA LYS A 175 8.62 10.76 -11.77
C LYS A 175 8.07 10.74 -13.21
N VAL A 176 7.88 9.55 -13.79
CA VAL A 176 7.26 9.45 -15.11
C VAL A 176 5.75 9.59 -14.98
N THR A 177 5.18 10.42 -15.83
CA THR A 177 3.75 10.76 -15.85
C THR A 177 3.13 10.33 -17.16
N TYR A 178 1.98 9.66 -17.08
CA TYR A 178 1.20 9.20 -18.21
C TYR A 178 -0.21 9.78 -18.15
N PRO A 179 -0.64 10.60 -19.11
CA PRO A 179 -2.04 10.92 -19.28
C PRO A 179 -2.79 9.64 -19.70
N LEU A 180 -3.87 9.33 -19.00
CA LEU A 180 -4.73 8.21 -19.32
C LEU A 180 -6.04 8.71 -19.94
N GLU A 181 -6.78 7.78 -20.54
CA GLU A 181 -8.14 8.05 -21.00
C GLU A 181 -9.03 8.57 -19.85
N CYS A 182 -10.07 9.30 -20.18
CA CYS A 182 -10.98 9.96 -19.21
C CYS A 182 -10.33 11.03 -18.32
N GLY A 183 -9.17 11.59 -18.71
CA GLY A 183 -8.52 12.70 -18.00
C GLY A 183 -7.80 12.32 -16.72
N LYS A 184 -7.59 11.01 -16.46
CA LYS A 184 -6.79 10.53 -15.33
C LYS A 184 -5.29 10.65 -15.64
N ILE A 185 -4.49 10.69 -14.58
CA ILE A 185 -3.03 10.73 -14.67
C ILE A 185 -2.45 9.57 -13.85
N LEU A 186 -1.58 8.78 -14.48
CA LEU A 186 -0.75 7.79 -13.78
C LEU A 186 0.65 8.37 -13.58
N ILE A 187 1.12 8.34 -12.34
CA ILE A 187 2.49 8.72 -11.97
C ILE A 187 3.20 7.49 -11.43
N SER A 188 4.37 7.18 -11.96
CA SER A 188 5.24 6.14 -11.41
C SER A 188 6.41 6.75 -10.63
N SER A 189 6.69 6.18 -9.47
CA SER A 189 7.81 6.59 -8.62
C SER A 189 8.56 5.37 -8.10
N TYR A 190 9.84 5.53 -7.79
CA TYR A 190 10.53 4.55 -6.98
C TYR A 190 9.86 4.42 -5.61
N HIS A 191 9.99 3.22 -5.01
CA HIS A 191 9.47 2.98 -3.68
C HIS A 191 10.30 3.79 -2.64
N PRO A 192 9.68 4.44 -1.63
CA PRO A 192 10.39 5.22 -0.61
C PRO A 192 11.08 4.31 0.43
N SER A 193 11.83 3.31 -0.05
CA SER A 193 12.64 2.43 0.77
C SER A 193 13.90 3.15 1.29
N ARG A 194 14.44 2.70 2.42
CA ARG A 194 15.71 3.21 2.95
C ARG A 194 16.82 3.22 1.89
N ARG A 195 16.87 2.21 1.02
CA ARG A 195 17.84 2.16 -0.05
C ARG A 195 17.71 3.38 -0.97
N ASN A 196 16.49 3.65 -1.45
CA ASN A 196 16.27 4.74 -2.41
C ASN A 196 16.39 6.13 -1.76
N THR A 197 15.96 6.28 -0.50
CA THR A 197 16.03 7.55 0.22
C THR A 197 17.45 7.89 0.69
N ASN A 198 18.22 6.90 1.16
CA ASN A 198 19.58 7.12 1.64
C ASN A 198 20.60 7.31 0.51
N THR A 199 20.30 6.81 -0.70
CA THR A 199 21.20 6.99 -1.87
C THR A 199 20.84 8.21 -2.73
N GLY A 200 19.84 8.99 -2.32
CA GLY A 200 19.40 10.16 -3.11
C GLY A 200 18.73 9.78 -4.45
N THR A 201 18.30 8.54 -4.58
CA THR A 201 17.63 8.04 -5.80
C THR A 201 16.15 8.48 -5.83
N LEU A 202 15.59 8.85 -4.68
CA LEU A 202 14.21 9.34 -4.52
C LEU A 202 14.21 10.82 -4.17
#